data_9a1ac7ef059d9bf4f7d670ab77914f59
#
_entry.id   9a1ac7ef059d9bf4f7d670ab77914f59
#
_cell.length_a   1.000
_cell.length_b   1.000
_cell.length_c   1.000
_cell.angle_alpha   90.00
_cell.angle_beta   90.00
_cell.angle_gamma   90.00
#
_symmetry.space_group_name_H-M   'P 1'
#
loop_
_entity.id
_entity.type
_entity.pdbx_description
1 polymer ?
#
loop_
_entity_poly.entity_id
_entity_poly.type
_entity_poly.pdbx_seq_one_letter_code
_entity_poly.pdbx_strand_id
1 'polypeptide(L)'
;MPRSKNDKNIISLYALLIGATIMNFLPSIAIQTFGGIIFFVTFIATYILRAKHDVETDHYAHCSYIIKTIWIFSLLFTVGLIISIGAADHSAIINIVDAIQTGAIPTEQQMMDAVLQFGKDNLILFLILFLPMVIYLFYRFAKGLNIILKSKPAIALKGWL
;
A
#
# COMPACT_ATOMS: atom_id res chain seq x y z
N MET A 1 -32.79 -7.01 -3.22
CA MET A 1 -32.64 -7.86 -2.01
C MET A 1 -31.73 -7.17 -1.01
N PRO A 2 -32.04 -7.18 0.30
CA PRO A 2 -31.14 -6.63 1.31
C PRO A 2 -29.83 -7.45 1.33
N ARG A 3 -28.70 -6.74 1.33
CA ARG A 3 -27.37 -7.38 1.41
C ARG A 3 -27.19 -8.13 2.73
N SER A 4 -26.56 -9.30 2.67
CA SER A 4 -26.25 -10.06 3.88
C SER A 4 -25.29 -9.29 4.79
N LYS A 5 -25.24 -9.64 6.08
CA LYS A 5 -24.27 -9.06 7.03
C LYS A 5 -22.83 -9.32 6.56
N ASN A 6 -22.56 -10.46 5.97
CA ASN A 6 -21.25 -10.82 5.48
C ASN A 6 -20.82 -10.00 4.27
N ASP A 7 -21.74 -9.67 3.34
CA ASP A 7 -21.46 -8.77 2.22
C ASP A 7 -21.04 -7.38 2.70
N LYS A 8 -21.73 -6.86 3.73
CA LYS A 8 -21.39 -5.57 4.34
C LYS A 8 -19.98 -5.59 4.94
N ASN A 9 -19.58 -6.67 5.61
CA ASN A 9 -18.23 -6.81 6.16
C ASN A 9 -17.17 -6.76 5.06
N ILE A 10 -17.37 -7.50 3.97
CA ILE A 10 -16.40 -7.52 2.85
C ILE A 10 -16.31 -6.15 2.16
N ILE A 11 -17.45 -5.47 1.96
CA ILE A 11 -17.48 -4.10 1.42
C ILE A 11 -16.70 -3.15 2.32
N SER A 12 -16.88 -3.26 3.64
CA SER A 12 -16.14 -2.44 4.62
C SER A 12 -14.63 -2.68 4.56
N LEU A 13 -14.18 -3.95 4.36
CA LEU A 13 -12.74 -4.22 4.19
C LEU A 13 -12.16 -3.50 2.97
N TYR A 14 -12.83 -3.58 1.82
CA TYR A 14 -12.36 -2.86 0.62
C TYR A 14 -12.36 -1.34 0.82
N ALA A 15 -13.42 -0.78 1.42
CA ALA A 15 -13.52 0.65 1.67
C ALA A 15 -12.41 1.14 2.63
N LEU A 16 -12.15 0.40 3.71
CA LEU A 16 -11.08 0.70 4.66
C LEU A 16 -9.69 0.62 4.01
N LEU A 17 -9.43 -0.41 3.18
CA LEU A 17 -8.15 -0.55 2.49
C LEU A 17 -7.93 0.56 1.46
N ILE A 18 -8.95 0.92 0.68
CA ILE A 18 -8.88 2.04 -0.26
C ILE A 18 -8.65 3.36 0.50
N GLY A 19 -9.43 3.62 1.53
CA GLY A 19 -9.30 4.82 2.36
C GLY A 19 -7.93 4.93 3.01
N ALA A 20 -7.44 3.84 3.64
CA ALA A 20 -6.12 3.77 4.23
C ALA A 20 -5.00 4.00 3.20
N THR A 21 -5.15 3.44 2.00
CA THR A 21 -4.18 3.68 0.92
C THR A 21 -4.16 5.15 0.51
N ILE A 22 -5.32 5.80 0.36
CA ILE A 22 -5.40 7.25 0.07
C ILE A 22 -4.73 8.07 1.17
N MET A 23 -4.97 7.74 2.44
CA MET A 23 -4.38 8.45 3.58
C MET A 23 -2.85 8.42 3.56
N ASN A 24 -2.24 7.33 3.08
CA ASN A 24 -0.78 7.21 2.97
C ASN A 24 -0.16 8.13 1.89
N PHE A 25 -0.96 8.72 1.00
CA PHE A 25 -0.51 9.71 0.00
C PHE A 25 -0.69 11.16 0.44
N LEU A 26 -1.35 11.41 1.56
CA LEU A 26 -1.53 12.78 2.06
C LEU A 26 -0.23 13.29 2.72
N PRO A 27 0.12 14.56 2.54
CA PRO A 27 1.39 15.13 3.02
C PRO A 27 1.37 15.43 4.53
N SER A 28 0.98 14.46 5.35
CA SER A 28 0.92 14.56 6.81
C SER A 28 1.35 13.25 7.43
N ILE A 29 2.44 13.27 8.18
CA ILE A 29 2.98 12.08 8.88
C ILE A 29 1.92 11.46 9.81
N ALA A 30 1.16 12.29 10.53
CA ALA A 30 0.09 11.81 11.41
C ALA A 30 -0.99 11.05 10.63
N ILE A 31 -1.43 11.58 9.47
CA ILE A 31 -2.44 10.93 8.62
C ILE A 31 -1.88 9.65 8.01
N GLN A 32 -0.63 9.65 7.54
CA GLN A 32 0.04 8.46 6.99
C GLN A 32 0.17 7.36 8.05
N THR A 33 0.59 7.70 9.27
CA THR A 33 0.68 6.76 10.39
C THR A 33 -0.69 6.14 10.70
N PHE A 34 -1.73 6.96 10.77
CA PHE A 34 -3.09 6.48 11.00
C PHE A 34 -3.59 5.60 9.86
N GLY A 35 -3.34 6.00 8.60
CA GLY A 35 -3.62 5.19 7.41
C GLY A 35 -2.90 3.84 7.45
N GLY A 36 -1.62 3.80 7.83
CA GLY A 36 -0.84 2.59 8.00
C GLY A 36 -1.43 1.65 9.06
N ILE A 37 -1.84 2.18 10.20
CA ILE A 37 -2.50 1.41 11.26
C ILE A 37 -3.81 0.81 10.76
N ILE A 38 -4.68 1.61 10.12
CA ILE A 38 -5.95 1.13 9.54
C ILE A 38 -5.69 0.02 8.51
N PHE A 39 -4.71 0.21 7.62
CA PHE A 39 -4.34 -0.78 6.61
C PHE A 39 -3.94 -2.11 7.24
N PHE A 40 -3.06 -2.07 8.24
CA PHE A 40 -2.56 -3.26 8.93
C PHE A 40 -3.66 -3.98 9.73
N VAL A 41 -4.48 -3.24 10.49
CA VAL A 41 -5.62 -3.81 11.22
C VAL A 41 -6.63 -4.45 10.27
N THR A 42 -6.93 -3.79 9.15
CA THR A 42 -7.84 -4.32 8.14
C THR A 42 -7.28 -5.57 7.46
N PHE A 43 -5.96 -5.63 7.24
CA PHE A 43 -5.28 -6.82 6.72
C PHE A 43 -5.41 -8.01 7.67
N ILE A 44 -5.16 -7.81 8.97
CA ILE A 44 -5.37 -8.85 10.00
C ILE A 44 -6.85 -9.28 10.04
N ALA A 45 -7.78 -8.33 10.04
CA ALA A 45 -9.21 -8.63 10.03
C ALA A 45 -9.62 -9.47 8.82
N THR A 46 -8.98 -9.27 7.67
CA THR A 46 -9.22 -10.07 6.45
C THR A 46 -8.83 -11.54 6.66
N TYR A 47 -7.71 -11.82 7.35
CA TYR A 47 -7.33 -13.21 7.70
C TYR A 47 -8.34 -13.86 8.64
N ILE A 48 -8.76 -13.12 9.67
CA ILE A 48 -9.75 -13.62 10.66
C ILE A 48 -11.08 -13.92 9.97
N LEU A 49 -11.55 -13.03 9.09
CA LEU A 49 -12.79 -13.24 8.35
C LEU A 49 -12.66 -14.41 7.36
N ARG A 50 -11.53 -14.53 6.66
CA ARG A 50 -11.28 -15.68 5.79
C ARG A 50 -11.39 -17.01 6.53
N ALA A 51 -10.81 -17.09 7.76
CA ALA A 51 -10.84 -18.30 8.56
C ALA A 51 -12.25 -18.69 9.07
N LYS A 52 -13.20 -17.75 9.06
CA LYS A 52 -14.59 -17.96 9.48
C LYS A 52 -15.52 -18.43 8.33
N HIS A 53 -15.03 -18.46 7.10
CA HIS A 53 -15.83 -18.82 5.93
C HIS A 53 -15.31 -20.10 5.30
N ASP A 54 -16.24 -20.93 4.82
CA ASP A 54 -15.90 -22.13 4.07
C ASP A 54 -15.26 -21.78 2.72
N VAL A 55 -14.32 -22.61 2.28
CA VAL A 55 -13.49 -22.40 1.08
C VAL A 55 -14.30 -22.20 -0.20
N GLU A 56 -15.52 -22.75 -0.25
CA GLU A 56 -16.41 -22.68 -1.42
C GLU A 56 -17.21 -21.38 -1.48
N THR A 57 -17.18 -20.56 -0.42
CA THR A 57 -17.98 -19.33 -0.35
C THR A 57 -17.35 -18.16 -1.12
N ASP A 58 -18.19 -17.29 -1.67
CA ASP A 58 -17.76 -16.05 -2.30
C ASP A 58 -17.00 -15.13 -1.30
N HIS A 59 -17.39 -15.15 -0.02
CA HIS A 59 -16.72 -14.37 1.02
C HIS A 59 -15.29 -14.82 1.26
N TYR A 60 -15.04 -16.14 1.31
CA TYR A 60 -13.68 -16.68 1.38
C TYR A 60 -12.85 -16.26 0.17
N ALA A 61 -13.44 -16.31 -1.03
CA ALA A 61 -12.76 -15.93 -2.26
C ALA A 61 -12.38 -14.43 -2.26
N HIS A 62 -13.27 -13.54 -1.78
CA HIS A 62 -12.97 -12.12 -1.63
C HIS A 62 -11.83 -11.86 -0.62
N CYS A 63 -11.87 -12.47 0.56
CA CYS A 63 -10.80 -12.36 1.55
C CYS A 63 -9.47 -12.87 0.99
N SER A 64 -9.48 -14.02 0.31
CA SER A 64 -8.28 -14.58 -0.34
C SER A 64 -7.73 -13.67 -1.43
N TYR A 65 -8.61 -13.00 -2.19
CA TYR A 65 -8.22 -12.04 -3.20
C TYR A 65 -7.53 -10.81 -2.60
N ILE A 66 -8.07 -10.24 -1.50
CA ILE A 66 -7.46 -9.13 -0.77
C ILE A 66 -6.07 -9.53 -0.28
N ILE A 67 -5.96 -10.68 0.41
CA ILE A 67 -4.69 -11.18 0.95
C ILE A 67 -3.64 -11.33 -0.15
N LYS A 68 -4.00 -12.00 -1.25
CA LYS A 68 -3.09 -12.15 -2.41
C LYS A 68 -2.67 -10.80 -2.99
N THR A 69 -3.59 -9.86 -3.10
CA THR A 69 -3.30 -8.51 -3.61
C THR A 69 -2.27 -7.80 -2.76
N ILE A 70 -2.43 -7.85 -1.43
CA ILE A 70 -1.51 -7.23 -0.49
C ILE A 70 -0.13 -7.90 -0.54
N TRP A 71 -0.06 -9.24 -0.60
CA TRP A 71 1.23 -9.95 -0.71
C TRP A 71 1.96 -9.64 -2.01
N ILE A 72 1.27 -9.62 -3.16
CA ILE A 72 1.88 -9.26 -4.44
C ILE A 72 2.38 -7.81 -4.39
N PHE A 73 1.56 -6.89 -3.87
CA PHE A 73 1.98 -5.49 -3.70
C PHE A 73 3.21 -5.38 -2.79
N SER A 74 3.23 -6.07 -1.64
CA SER A 74 4.36 -6.05 -0.70
C SER A 74 5.64 -6.60 -1.35
N LEU A 75 5.53 -7.66 -2.14
CA LEU A 75 6.69 -8.22 -2.87
C LEU A 75 7.22 -7.21 -3.89
N LEU A 76 6.34 -6.65 -4.73
CA LEU A 76 6.72 -5.65 -5.72
C LEU A 76 7.33 -4.42 -5.05
N PHE A 77 6.74 -3.96 -3.96
CA PHE A 77 7.22 -2.81 -3.20
C PHE A 77 8.62 -3.07 -2.61
N THR A 78 8.86 -4.26 -2.07
CA THR A 78 10.19 -4.66 -1.57
C THR A 78 11.23 -4.67 -2.70
N VAL A 79 10.89 -5.23 -3.86
CA VAL A 79 11.77 -5.22 -5.04
C VAL A 79 12.04 -3.78 -5.48
N GLY A 80 11.01 -2.93 -5.53
CA GLY A 80 11.16 -1.51 -5.85
C GLY A 80 12.08 -0.78 -4.88
N LEU A 81 11.99 -1.06 -3.57
CA LEU A 81 12.89 -0.49 -2.56
C LEU A 81 14.35 -0.94 -2.79
N ILE A 82 14.59 -2.22 -3.06
CA ILE A 82 15.94 -2.74 -3.33
C ILE A 82 16.53 -2.04 -4.56
N ILE A 83 15.75 -1.91 -5.64
CA ILE A 83 16.18 -1.19 -6.85
C ILE A 83 16.45 0.28 -6.54
N SER A 84 15.59 0.93 -5.74
CA SER A 84 15.78 2.33 -5.34
C SER A 84 17.07 2.54 -4.56
N ILE A 85 17.41 1.64 -3.64
CA ILE A 85 18.67 1.71 -2.87
C ILE A 85 19.89 1.62 -3.81
N GLY A 86 19.82 0.78 -4.85
CA GLY A 86 20.95 0.59 -5.77
C GLY A 86 21.07 1.64 -6.89
N ALA A 87 19.96 2.25 -7.29
CA ALA A 87 19.88 3.11 -8.48
C ALA A 87 19.66 4.60 -8.17
N ALA A 88 19.30 4.96 -6.92
CA ALA A 88 19.06 6.35 -6.54
C ALA A 88 20.36 7.15 -6.43
N ASP A 89 20.27 8.43 -6.75
CA ASP A 89 21.36 9.37 -6.46
C ASP A 89 21.35 9.71 -4.96
N HIS A 90 22.39 9.30 -4.27
CA HIS A 90 22.54 9.49 -2.82
C HIS A 90 23.38 10.72 -2.46
N SER A 91 23.81 11.54 -3.42
CA SER A 91 24.74 12.66 -3.19
C SER A 91 24.30 13.61 -2.08
N ALA A 92 23.02 13.97 -2.04
CA ALA A 92 22.45 14.85 -1.02
C ALA A 92 22.56 14.26 0.41
N ILE A 93 22.36 12.94 0.55
CA ILE A 93 22.47 12.24 1.84
C ILE A 93 23.92 12.03 2.23
N ILE A 94 24.79 11.69 1.27
CA ILE A 94 26.23 11.50 1.50
C ILE A 94 26.86 12.79 2.06
N ASN A 95 26.51 13.95 1.53
CA ASN A 95 26.99 15.24 2.02
C ASN A 95 26.66 15.48 3.51
N ILE A 96 25.49 15.05 3.98
CA ILE A 96 25.14 15.12 5.40
C ILE A 96 25.95 14.13 6.24
N VAL A 97 26.14 12.92 5.74
CA VAL A 97 26.95 11.87 6.43
C VAL A 97 28.40 12.34 6.56
N ASP A 98 29.00 12.90 5.51
CA ASP A 98 30.35 13.42 5.52
C ASP A 98 30.51 14.60 6.50
N ALA A 99 29.52 15.49 6.56
CA ALA A 99 29.49 16.57 7.55
C ALA A 99 29.54 16.02 8.99
N ILE A 100 28.73 14.98 9.29
CA ILE A 100 28.73 14.34 10.60
C ILE A 100 30.07 13.67 10.90
N GLN A 101 30.66 12.98 9.93
CA GLN A 101 31.96 12.31 10.10
C GLN A 101 33.11 13.28 10.35
N THR A 102 33.03 14.50 9.81
CA THR A 102 34.01 15.59 10.05
C THR A 102 33.74 16.34 11.35
N GLY A 103 32.78 15.93 12.16
CA GLY A 103 32.46 16.51 13.46
C GLY A 103 31.49 17.69 13.39
N ALA A 104 30.92 17.99 12.23
CA ALA A 104 29.85 18.98 12.11
C ALA A 104 28.52 18.39 12.58
N ILE A 105 27.70 19.18 13.23
CA ILE A 105 26.32 18.80 13.62
C ILE A 105 25.36 19.50 12.65
N PRO A 106 24.79 18.77 11.67
CA PRO A 106 23.83 19.37 10.74
C PRO A 106 22.60 19.89 11.47
N THR A 107 22.14 21.06 11.08
CA THR A 107 20.89 21.61 11.61
C THR A 107 19.69 20.81 11.07
N GLU A 108 18.55 20.91 11.77
CA GLU A 108 17.30 20.28 11.31
C GLU A 108 16.93 20.74 9.88
N GLN A 109 17.14 22.04 9.59
CA GLN A 109 16.92 22.62 8.27
C GLN A 109 17.80 21.94 7.20
N GLN A 110 19.09 21.75 7.44
CA GLN A 110 20.01 21.11 6.51
C GLN A 110 19.61 19.64 6.25
N MET A 111 19.19 18.91 7.28
CA MET A 111 18.70 17.55 7.13
C MET A 111 17.41 17.51 6.30
N MET A 112 16.48 18.43 6.54
CA MET A 112 15.24 18.53 5.77
C MET A 112 15.51 18.85 4.31
N ASP A 113 16.39 19.82 4.04
CA ASP A 113 16.77 20.22 2.68
C ASP A 113 17.43 19.07 1.92
N ALA A 114 18.29 18.26 2.58
CA ALA A 114 18.89 17.08 1.97
C ALA A 114 17.87 16.01 1.62
N VAL A 115 16.88 15.76 2.50
CA VAL A 115 15.78 14.82 2.22
C VAL A 115 14.92 15.28 1.05
N LEU A 116 14.60 16.57 1.00
CA LEU A 116 13.83 17.16 -0.10
C LEU A 116 14.60 17.12 -1.42
N GLN A 117 15.91 17.39 -1.38
CA GLN A 117 16.77 17.31 -2.56
C GLN A 117 16.87 15.87 -3.06
N PHE A 118 17.13 14.91 -2.18
CA PHE A 118 17.13 13.49 -2.51
C PHE A 118 15.82 13.06 -3.20
N GLY A 119 14.67 13.52 -2.66
CA GLY A 119 13.37 13.25 -3.26
C GLY A 119 13.21 13.82 -4.65
N LYS A 120 13.70 15.04 -4.90
CA LYS A 120 13.66 15.72 -6.20
C LYS A 120 14.56 15.02 -7.23
N ASP A 121 15.80 14.71 -6.85
CA ASP A 121 16.79 14.10 -7.75
C ASP A 121 16.35 12.70 -8.19
N ASN A 122 15.62 12.00 -7.33
CA ASN A 122 15.14 10.64 -7.61
C ASN A 122 13.66 10.55 -7.98
N LEU A 123 12.96 11.67 -8.20
CA LEU A 123 11.51 11.71 -8.43
C LEU A 123 11.08 10.80 -9.60
N ILE A 124 11.79 10.86 -10.73
CA ILE A 124 11.47 10.07 -11.93
C ILE A 124 11.64 8.58 -11.64
N LEU A 125 12.71 8.19 -10.96
CA LEU A 125 12.97 6.81 -10.55
C LEU A 125 11.82 6.30 -9.66
N PHE A 126 11.43 7.07 -8.65
CA PHE A 126 10.35 6.70 -7.74
C PHE A 126 9.01 6.60 -8.45
N LEU A 127 8.69 7.51 -9.36
CA LEU A 127 7.47 7.44 -10.15
C LEU A 127 7.43 6.18 -11.02
N ILE A 128 8.51 5.85 -11.71
CA ILE A 128 8.58 4.65 -12.55
C ILE A 128 8.42 3.37 -11.72
N LEU A 129 9.06 3.31 -10.55
CA LEU A 129 9.02 2.11 -9.71
C LEU A 129 7.71 1.95 -8.94
N PHE A 130 7.23 3.00 -8.30
CA PHE A 130 6.13 2.87 -7.33
C PHE A 130 4.75 3.21 -7.89
N LEU A 131 4.64 4.12 -8.88
CA LEU A 131 3.33 4.50 -9.44
C LEU A 131 2.57 3.31 -10.06
N PRO A 132 3.19 2.41 -10.86
CA PRO A 132 2.49 1.23 -11.38
C PRO A 132 1.98 0.30 -10.26
N MET A 133 2.74 0.16 -9.16
CA MET A 133 2.35 -0.68 -8.02
C MET A 133 1.13 -0.12 -7.30
N VAL A 134 1.09 1.21 -7.14
CA VAL A 134 -0.05 1.91 -6.54
C VAL A 134 -1.29 1.79 -7.41
N ILE A 135 -1.15 2.00 -8.73
CA ILE A 135 -2.25 1.81 -9.69
C ILE A 135 -2.76 0.37 -9.64
N TYR A 136 -1.86 -0.61 -9.60
CA TYR A 136 -2.22 -2.03 -9.45
C TYR A 136 -3.05 -2.28 -8.18
N LEU A 137 -2.63 -1.74 -7.04
CA LEU A 137 -3.32 -1.90 -5.75
C LEU A 137 -4.75 -1.31 -5.81
N PHE A 138 -4.88 -0.07 -6.29
CA PHE A 138 -6.18 0.58 -6.45
C PHE A 138 -7.09 -0.16 -7.43
N TYR A 139 -6.56 -0.57 -8.58
CA TYR A 139 -7.31 -1.34 -9.57
C TYR A 139 -7.86 -2.63 -8.97
N ARG A 140 -7.02 -3.39 -8.23
CA ARG A 140 -7.41 -4.65 -7.61
C ARG A 140 -8.50 -4.44 -6.55
N PHE A 141 -8.36 -3.46 -5.67
CA PHE A 141 -9.37 -3.18 -4.66
C PHE A 141 -10.68 -2.67 -5.28
N ALA A 142 -10.61 -1.78 -6.25
CA ALA A 142 -11.79 -1.28 -6.97
C ALA A 142 -12.51 -2.41 -7.73
N LYS A 143 -11.77 -3.31 -8.39
CA LYS A 143 -12.32 -4.50 -9.06
C LYS A 143 -13.04 -5.41 -8.07
N GLY A 144 -12.42 -5.74 -6.93
CA GLY A 144 -13.02 -6.58 -5.90
C GLY A 144 -14.29 -5.95 -5.31
N LEU A 145 -14.25 -4.66 -5.00
CA LEU A 145 -15.40 -3.90 -4.52
C LEU A 145 -16.54 -3.88 -5.53
N ASN A 146 -16.26 -3.63 -6.81
CA ASN A 146 -17.27 -3.60 -7.87
C ASN A 146 -17.95 -4.96 -8.06
N ILE A 147 -17.22 -6.06 -7.92
CA ILE A 147 -17.78 -7.42 -8.04
C ILE A 147 -18.80 -7.69 -6.93
N ILE A 148 -18.46 -7.39 -5.67
CA ILE A 148 -19.39 -7.60 -4.55
C ILE A 148 -20.56 -6.60 -4.59
N LEU A 149 -20.33 -5.35 -5.02
CA LEU A 149 -21.38 -4.36 -5.17
C LEU A 149 -22.42 -4.74 -6.23
N LYS A 150 -22.00 -5.43 -7.29
CA LYS A 150 -22.88 -5.93 -8.36
C LYS A 150 -23.44 -7.33 -8.08
N SER A 151 -23.17 -7.90 -6.90
CA SER A 151 -23.58 -9.27 -6.54
C SER A 151 -23.16 -10.32 -7.58
N LYS A 152 -22.00 -10.11 -8.21
CA LYS A 152 -21.42 -11.06 -9.15
C LYS A 152 -20.69 -12.17 -8.39
N PRO A 153 -20.69 -13.42 -8.90
CA PRO A 153 -19.99 -14.51 -8.24
C PRO A 153 -18.46 -14.23 -8.20
N ALA A 154 -17.83 -14.58 -7.09
CA ALA A 154 -16.41 -14.32 -6.85
C ALA A 154 -15.47 -15.11 -7.78
N ILE A 155 -16.01 -16.02 -8.60
CA ILE A 155 -15.24 -16.71 -9.64
C ILE A 155 -14.57 -15.73 -10.61
N ALA A 156 -15.14 -14.52 -10.77
CA ALA A 156 -14.56 -13.43 -11.54
C ALA A 156 -13.26 -12.87 -10.92
N LEU A 157 -12.92 -13.24 -9.67
CA LEU A 157 -11.68 -12.87 -8.98
C LEU A 157 -10.53 -13.84 -9.23
N LYS A 158 -10.77 -14.99 -9.86
CA LYS A 158 -9.75 -16.04 -10.06
C LYS A 158 -8.65 -15.66 -11.06
N GLY A 159 -8.81 -14.58 -11.83
CA GLY A 159 -7.77 -14.08 -12.73
C GLY A 159 -6.63 -13.40 -11.98
N TRP A 160 -5.39 -13.57 -12.48
CA TRP A 160 -4.19 -12.87 -11.99
C TRP A 160 -4.20 -11.36 -12.32
N LEU A 161 -5.07 -10.93 -13.25
CA LEU A 161 -5.23 -9.54 -13.71
C LEU A 161 -6.64 -9.03 -13.45
#